data_ff9e5d02029998ba880f541c42ccaa1a
#
_entry.id   ff9e5d02029998ba880f541c42ccaa1a
#
_cell.length_a   1.000
_cell.length_b   1.000
_cell.length_c   1.000
_cell.angle_alpha   90.00
_cell.angle_beta   90.00
_cell.angle_gamma   90.00
#
_symmetry.space_group_name_H-M   'P 1'
#
loop_
_entity.id
_entity.type
_entity.pdbx_description
1 polymer ?
#
loop_
_entity_poly.entity_id
_entity_poly.type
_entity_poly.pdbx_seq_one_letter_code
_entity_poly.pdbx_strand_id
1 'polypeptide(L)'
;MDEKSRKIHKMRIVVDTNIVFSALISSNTTIPDIIISPFGRNQFYTSEYLFEELEKHNDKLQKASKLTEKEINRAITQLFKYIKIISLDIIPQEIWLTAETLTVDIDPDDIAFVALSIFLDAFLWTGDKVLYNGLRNNGFDRVLSTFELGRM
;
A
#
# COMPACT_ATOMS: atom_id res chain seq x y z
N MET A 1 -15.70 -29.51 -12.52
CA MET A 1 -14.97 -28.25 -12.51
C MET A 1 -13.50 -28.49 -12.34
N ASP A 2 -12.76 -27.92 -13.23
CA ASP A 2 -11.33 -27.98 -13.23
C ASP A 2 -10.75 -27.27 -11.99
N GLU A 3 -9.70 -27.81 -11.45
CA GLU A 3 -9.00 -27.22 -10.33
C GLU A 3 -8.45 -25.83 -10.65
N LYS A 4 -8.09 -25.57 -11.89
CA LYS A 4 -7.67 -24.24 -12.35
C LYS A 4 -8.77 -23.21 -12.22
N SER A 5 -10.01 -23.57 -12.49
CA SER A 5 -11.11 -22.63 -12.36
C SER A 5 -11.51 -22.36 -10.92
N ARG A 6 -11.02 -23.18 -10.00
CA ARG A 6 -11.16 -22.94 -8.57
C ARG A 6 -9.99 -22.17 -7.98
N LYS A 7 -8.90 -22.10 -8.72
CA LYS A 7 -7.77 -21.28 -8.29
C LYS A 7 -8.21 -19.85 -8.27
N ILE A 8 -8.31 -19.38 -7.09
CA ILE A 8 -8.57 -18.01 -6.85
C ILE A 8 -7.29 -17.26 -7.14
N HIS A 9 -7.36 -16.38 -8.11
CA HIS A 9 -6.24 -15.51 -8.41
C HIS A 9 -6.05 -14.57 -7.23
N LYS A 10 -4.90 -14.69 -6.59
CA LYS A 10 -4.51 -13.76 -5.54
C LYS A 10 -4.30 -12.41 -6.18
N MET A 11 -5.04 -11.42 -5.72
CA MET A 11 -4.82 -10.05 -6.12
C MET A 11 -3.53 -9.55 -5.52
N ARG A 12 -2.71 -8.90 -6.35
CA ARG A 12 -1.53 -8.19 -5.87
C ARG A 12 -1.94 -6.78 -5.51
N ILE A 13 -1.56 -6.38 -4.31
CA ILE A 13 -1.93 -5.08 -3.78
C ILE A 13 -0.70 -4.40 -3.21
N VAL A 14 -0.41 -3.22 -3.71
CA VAL A 14 0.65 -2.37 -3.19
C VAL A 14 0.05 -1.47 -2.11
N VAL A 15 0.64 -1.50 -0.93
CA VAL A 15 0.17 -0.75 0.23
C VAL A 15 0.92 0.57 0.32
N ASP A 16 0.17 1.66 0.28
CA ASP A 16 0.72 3.01 0.46
C ASP A 16 1.04 3.27 1.93
N THR A 17 1.97 4.18 2.18
CA THR A 17 2.41 4.53 3.55
C THR A 17 1.25 4.96 4.44
N ASN A 18 0.31 5.73 3.92
CA ASN A 18 -0.82 6.20 4.73
C ASN A 18 -1.72 5.07 5.24
N ILE A 19 -1.76 3.94 4.55
CA ILE A 19 -2.50 2.76 5.01
C ILE A 19 -1.83 2.20 6.27
N VAL A 20 -0.51 2.06 6.25
CA VAL A 20 0.24 1.59 7.42
C VAL A 20 0.09 2.59 8.57
N PHE A 21 0.18 3.88 8.27
CA PHE A 21 -0.06 4.94 9.26
C PHE A 21 -1.43 4.77 9.91
N SER A 22 -2.48 4.61 9.12
CA SER A 22 -3.85 4.43 9.63
C SER A 22 -3.97 3.18 10.49
N ALA A 23 -3.32 2.10 10.10
CA ALA A 23 -3.32 0.87 10.90
C ALA A 23 -2.70 1.07 12.27
N LEU A 24 -1.68 1.92 12.37
CA LEU A 24 -0.95 2.16 13.62
C LEU A 24 -1.64 3.16 14.53
N ILE A 25 -2.34 4.16 13.99
CA ILE A 25 -2.94 5.23 14.79
C ILE A 25 -4.41 5.01 15.10
N SER A 26 -5.11 4.18 14.34
CA SER A 26 -6.54 3.95 14.50
C SER A 26 -6.81 2.80 15.46
N SER A 27 -7.82 2.96 16.31
CA SER A 27 -8.37 1.86 17.10
C SER A 27 -9.23 0.92 16.25
N ASN A 28 -9.57 1.34 15.04
CA ASN A 28 -10.32 0.53 14.10
C ASN A 28 -9.41 -0.56 13.51
N THR A 29 -9.84 -1.81 13.57
CA THR A 29 -9.06 -2.96 13.13
C THR A 29 -9.27 -3.34 11.66
N THR A 30 -10.03 -2.54 10.91
CA THR A 30 -10.37 -2.88 9.51
C THR A 30 -9.14 -3.12 8.65
N ILE A 31 -8.15 -2.22 8.70
CA ILE A 31 -6.94 -2.36 7.90
C ILE A 31 -6.10 -3.56 8.32
N PRO A 32 -5.76 -3.73 9.61
CA PRO A 32 -5.07 -4.94 10.05
C PRO A 32 -5.82 -6.22 9.69
N ASP A 33 -7.13 -6.23 9.84
CA ASP A 33 -7.95 -7.41 9.53
C ASP A 33 -7.86 -7.78 8.04
N ILE A 34 -7.86 -6.80 7.15
CA ILE A 34 -7.69 -7.03 5.71
C ILE A 34 -6.33 -7.66 5.43
N ILE A 35 -5.27 -7.11 6.02
CA ILE A 35 -3.89 -7.55 5.78
C ILE A 35 -3.67 -8.97 6.33
N ILE A 36 -4.17 -9.25 7.52
CA ILE A 36 -3.89 -10.49 8.25
C ILE A 36 -4.88 -11.61 7.92
N SER A 37 -5.97 -11.31 7.24
CA SER A 37 -7.06 -12.26 7.01
C SER A 37 -6.56 -13.60 6.44
N PRO A 38 -6.80 -14.73 7.14
CA PRO A 38 -6.44 -16.05 6.64
C PRO A 38 -7.27 -16.49 5.45
N PHE A 39 -8.40 -15.86 5.24
CA PHE A 39 -9.29 -16.11 4.10
C PHE A 39 -8.99 -15.17 2.95
N GLY A 40 -8.10 -14.22 3.16
CA GLY A 40 -7.71 -13.24 2.17
C GLY A 40 -6.98 -13.88 1.01
N ARG A 41 -7.34 -13.46 -0.18
CA ARG A 41 -6.73 -13.91 -1.44
C ARG A 41 -5.78 -12.87 -1.97
N ASN A 42 -5.40 -11.96 -1.11
CA ASN A 42 -4.59 -10.83 -1.49
C ASN A 42 -3.15 -11.08 -1.09
N GLN A 43 -2.24 -10.67 -1.96
CA GLN A 43 -0.82 -10.59 -1.67
C GLN A 43 -0.47 -9.13 -1.55
N PHE A 44 0.12 -8.76 -0.42
CA PHE A 44 0.45 -7.37 -0.13
C PHE A 44 1.93 -7.11 -0.34
N TYR A 45 2.22 -5.99 -0.96
CA TYR A 45 3.57 -5.53 -1.29
C TYR A 45 3.69 -4.06 -0.92
N THR A 46 4.89 -3.64 -0.64
CA THR A 46 5.21 -2.22 -0.49
C THR A 46 6.66 -1.97 -0.91
N SER A 47 6.98 -0.70 -1.05
CA SER A 47 8.33 -0.27 -1.37
C SER A 47 9.12 -0.04 -0.09
N GLU A 48 10.43 -0.20 -0.17
CA GLU A 48 11.35 0.16 0.91
C GLU A 48 11.27 1.64 1.29
N TYR A 49 10.77 2.48 0.40
CA TYR A 49 10.54 3.91 0.64
C TYR A 49 9.57 4.14 1.81
N LEU A 50 8.69 3.19 2.08
CA LEU A 50 7.76 3.28 3.21
C LEU A 50 8.49 3.47 4.54
N PHE A 51 9.63 2.82 4.72
CA PHE A 51 10.39 2.95 5.96
C PHE A 51 10.97 4.35 6.15
N GLU A 52 11.42 4.96 5.06
CA GLU A 52 11.91 6.34 5.11
C GLU A 52 10.80 7.29 5.52
N GLU A 53 9.61 7.09 5.00
CA GLU A 53 8.45 7.91 5.34
C GLU A 53 8.00 7.70 6.79
N LEU A 54 8.00 6.47 7.27
CA LEU A 54 7.65 6.18 8.66
C LEU A 54 8.65 6.83 9.63
N GLU A 55 9.93 6.76 9.32
CA GLU A 55 10.96 7.37 10.14
C GLU A 55 10.84 8.90 10.14
N LYS A 56 10.62 9.49 8.98
CA LYS A 56 10.45 10.94 8.82
C LYS A 56 9.29 11.46 9.66
N HIS A 57 8.23 10.69 9.82
CA HIS A 57 7.02 11.08 10.55
C HIS A 57 6.86 10.38 11.89
N ASN A 58 7.95 9.84 12.44
CA ASN A 58 7.91 9.07 13.68
C ASN A 58 7.31 9.84 14.86
N ASP A 59 7.68 11.11 15.03
CA ASP A 59 7.15 11.93 16.12
C ASP A 59 5.64 12.11 16.01
N LYS A 60 5.16 12.38 14.81
CA LYS A 60 3.73 12.52 14.53
C LYS A 60 3.01 11.20 14.80
N LEU A 61 3.63 10.09 14.40
CA LEU A 61 3.07 8.76 14.58
C LEU A 61 2.96 8.42 16.07
N GLN A 62 3.97 8.73 16.86
CA GLN A 62 3.93 8.50 18.31
C GLN A 62 2.82 9.32 18.98
N LYS A 63 2.69 10.59 18.61
CA LYS A 63 1.65 11.45 19.17
C LYS A 63 0.24 10.98 18.80
N ALA A 64 0.04 10.62 17.55
CA ALA A 64 -1.28 10.21 17.06
C ALA A 64 -1.70 8.83 17.58
N SER A 65 -0.75 7.89 17.67
CA SER A 65 -1.03 6.53 18.13
C SER A 65 -1.03 6.40 19.64
N LYS A 66 -0.38 7.33 20.35
CA LYS A 66 -0.11 7.24 21.79
C LYS A 66 0.75 6.04 22.16
N LEU A 67 1.42 5.46 21.19
CA LEU A 67 2.33 4.34 21.41
C LEU A 67 3.77 4.85 21.54
N THR A 68 4.58 4.09 22.26
CA THR A 68 6.02 4.35 22.31
C THR A 68 6.66 3.91 21.01
N GLU A 69 7.88 4.38 20.74
CA GLU A 69 8.64 3.94 19.58
C GLU A 69 8.80 2.42 19.53
N LYS A 70 9.04 1.81 20.68
CA LYS A 70 9.18 0.35 20.79
C LYS A 70 7.89 -0.38 20.43
N GLU A 71 6.75 0.15 20.88
CA GLU A 71 5.45 -0.42 20.56
C GLU A 71 5.11 -0.26 19.07
N ILE A 72 5.46 0.88 18.47
CA ILE A 72 5.29 1.13 17.05
C ILE A 72 6.12 0.14 16.24
N ASN A 73 7.39 -0.02 16.60
CA ASN A 73 8.28 -0.96 15.91
C ASN A 73 7.78 -2.39 15.99
N ARG A 74 7.22 -2.77 17.12
CA ARG A 74 6.62 -4.10 17.29
C ARG A 74 5.40 -4.27 16.37
N ALA A 75 4.54 -3.27 16.31
CA ALA A 75 3.36 -3.31 15.45
C ALA A 75 3.76 -3.38 13.98
N ILE A 76 4.75 -2.61 13.57
CA ILE A 76 5.28 -2.65 12.19
C ILE A 76 5.82 -4.05 11.88
N THR A 77 6.59 -4.64 12.79
CA THR A 77 7.13 -5.99 12.62
C THR A 77 6.01 -7.01 12.40
N GLN A 78 4.91 -6.89 13.14
CA GLN A 78 3.77 -7.78 12.98
C GLN A 78 3.11 -7.64 11.61
N LEU A 79 2.90 -6.40 11.15
CA LEU A 79 2.30 -6.16 9.83
C LEU A 79 3.19 -6.69 8.70
N PHE A 80 4.50 -6.53 8.83
CA PHE A 80 5.44 -6.96 7.78
C PHE A 80 5.66 -8.46 7.70
N LYS A 81 5.00 -9.24 8.53
CA LYS A 81 4.87 -10.68 8.29
C LYS A 81 3.96 -10.98 7.11
N TYR A 82 3.11 -10.02 6.73
CA TYR A 82 2.09 -10.20 5.70
C TYR A 82 2.29 -9.28 4.50
N ILE A 83 3.25 -8.36 4.56
CA ILE A 83 3.53 -7.40 3.49
C ILE A 83 4.96 -7.63 3.01
N LYS A 84 5.11 -7.93 1.73
CA LYS A 84 6.43 -8.15 1.13
C LYS A 84 7.02 -6.83 0.68
N ILE A 85 8.27 -6.59 1.03
CA ILE A 85 9.00 -5.38 0.65
C ILE A 85 9.74 -5.63 -0.65
N ILE A 86 9.58 -4.74 -1.61
CA ILE A 86 10.20 -4.83 -2.93
C ILE A 86 11.19 -3.68 -3.09
N SER A 87 12.38 -4.00 -3.56
CA SER A 87 13.38 -2.99 -3.88
C SER A 87 12.98 -2.21 -5.12
N LEU A 88 13.09 -0.89 -5.06
CA LEU A 88 12.78 -0.03 -6.19
C LEU A 88 13.82 -0.16 -7.31
N ASP A 89 14.99 -0.70 -7.01
CA ASP A 89 16.08 -0.84 -7.98
C ASP A 89 15.77 -1.78 -9.14
N ILE A 90 14.78 -2.67 -8.95
CA ILE A 90 14.41 -3.64 -9.99
C ILE A 90 13.39 -3.08 -10.97
N ILE A 91 12.85 -1.89 -10.72
CA ILE A 91 11.82 -1.29 -11.59
C ILE A 91 12.49 -0.62 -12.78
N PRO A 92 12.15 -1.02 -14.04
CA PRO A 92 12.70 -0.39 -15.22
C PRO A 92 12.36 1.09 -15.35
N GLN A 93 13.23 1.85 -15.98
CA GLN A 93 13.06 3.28 -16.14
C GLN A 93 11.78 3.66 -16.87
N GLU A 94 11.36 2.88 -17.85
CA GLU A 94 10.11 3.10 -18.60
C GLU A 94 8.90 3.15 -17.67
N ILE A 95 8.89 2.31 -16.65
CA ILE A 95 7.82 2.28 -15.67
C ILE A 95 7.86 3.53 -14.80
N TRP A 96 9.05 3.96 -14.40
CA TRP A 96 9.21 5.22 -13.67
C TRP A 96 8.67 6.41 -14.47
N LEU A 97 8.95 6.46 -15.77
CA LEU A 97 8.46 7.53 -16.63
C LEU A 97 6.93 7.51 -16.74
N THR A 98 6.34 6.33 -16.85
CA THR A 98 4.89 6.19 -16.86
C THR A 98 4.28 6.65 -15.55
N ALA A 99 4.86 6.23 -14.43
CA ALA A 99 4.39 6.64 -13.10
C ALA A 99 4.50 8.14 -12.91
N GLU A 100 5.59 8.74 -13.37
CA GLU A 100 5.79 10.18 -13.30
C GLU A 100 4.72 10.93 -14.08
N THR A 101 4.39 10.46 -15.28
CA THR A 101 3.33 11.05 -16.09
C THR A 101 1.96 10.98 -15.39
N LEU A 102 1.68 9.87 -14.75
CA LEU A 102 0.41 9.67 -14.02
C LEU A 102 0.31 10.52 -12.75
N THR A 103 1.43 10.94 -12.19
CA THR A 103 1.47 11.66 -10.91
C THR A 103 1.94 13.10 -11.05
N VAL A 104 2.05 13.63 -12.27
CA VAL A 104 2.58 14.97 -12.52
C VAL A 104 1.81 16.06 -11.78
N ASP A 105 0.51 15.89 -11.61
CA ASP A 105 -0.36 16.82 -10.90
C ASP A 105 -0.62 16.39 -9.45
N ILE A 106 0.13 15.43 -8.96
CA ILE A 106 -0.03 14.82 -7.64
C ILE A 106 1.31 14.91 -6.92
N ASP A 107 1.32 14.56 -5.64
CA ASP A 107 2.53 14.60 -4.84
C ASP A 107 3.62 13.67 -5.42
N PRO A 108 4.83 14.18 -5.70
CA PRO A 108 5.94 13.36 -6.18
C PRO A 108 6.31 12.20 -5.25
N ASP A 109 6.02 12.31 -3.96
CA ASP A 109 6.30 11.24 -3.00
C ASP A 109 5.49 9.96 -3.30
N ASP A 110 4.44 10.08 -4.10
CA ASP A 110 3.59 8.94 -4.46
C ASP A 110 4.12 8.14 -5.66
N ILE A 111 5.11 8.67 -6.37
CA ILE A 111 5.63 8.06 -7.60
C ILE A 111 6.10 6.62 -7.36
N ALA A 112 6.81 6.38 -6.27
CA ALA A 112 7.37 5.06 -5.97
C ALA A 112 6.28 3.98 -5.87
N PHE A 113 5.18 4.29 -5.20
CA PHE A 113 4.08 3.33 -5.02
C PHE A 113 3.32 3.09 -6.32
N VAL A 114 3.15 4.11 -7.13
CA VAL A 114 2.52 3.98 -8.45
C VAL A 114 3.42 3.14 -9.38
N ALA A 115 4.72 3.43 -9.40
CA ALA A 115 5.68 2.67 -10.21
C ALA A 115 5.68 1.19 -9.80
N LEU A 116 5.69 0.92 -8.50
CA LEU A 116 5.65 -0.45 -8.01
C LEU A 116 4.36 -1.17 -8.42
N SER A 117 3.22 -0.48 -8.36
CA SER A 117 1.93 -1.03 -8.77
C SER A 117 1.93 -1.42 -10.24
N ILE A 118 2.49 -0.56 -11.10
CA ILE A 118 2.60 -0.85 -12.53
C ILE A 118 3.52 -2.04 -12.75
N PHE A 119 4.68 -2.05 -12.11
CA PHE A 119 5.68 -3.09 -12.27
C PHE A 119 5.14 -4.48 -11.87
N LEU A 120 4.40 -4.55 -10.78
CA LEU A 120 3.82 -5.80 -10.27
C LEU A 120 2.49 -6.15 -10.91
N ASP A 121 1.97 -5.30 -11.78
CA ASP A 121 0.61 -5.43 -12.32
C ASP A 121 -0.40 -5.57 -11.15
N ALA A 122 -0.29 -4.66 -10.21
CA ALA A 122 -1.01 -4.69 -8.94
C ALA A 122 -1.97 -3.51 -8.81
N PHE A 123 -2.91 -3.64 -7.88
CA PHE A 123 -3.70 -2.49 -7.43
C PHE A 123 -2.91 -1.70 -6.40
N LEU A 124 -3.08 -0.39 -6.40
CA LEU A 124 -2.56 0.48 -5.36
C LEU A 124 -3.66 0.73 -4.32
N TRP A 125 -3.38 0.39 -3.08
CA TRP A 125 -4.28 0.64 -1.96
C TRP A 125 -3.84 1.89 -1.23
N THR A 126 -4.68 2.93 -1.28
CA THR A 126 -4.38 4.22 -0.66
C THR A 126 -5.59 4.77 0.08
N GLY A 127 -5.32 5.53 1.14
CA GLY A 127 -6.32 6.32 1.85
C GLY A 127 -6.32 7.78 1.42
N ASP A 128 -5.42 8.16 0.53
CA ASP A 128 -5.30 9.54 0.03
C ASP A 128 -6.27 9.76 -1.12
N LYS A 129 -7.30 10.57 -0.87
CA LYS A 129 -8.33 10.86 -1.88
C LYS A 129 -7.79 11.64 -3.07
N VAL A 130 -6.81 12.51 -2.85
CA VAL A 130 -6.19 13.29 -3.92
C VAL A 130 -5.45 12.34 -4.87
N LEU A 131 -4.68 11.42 -4.32
CA LEU A 131 -4.00 10.41 -5.12
C LEU A 131 -4.99 9.49 -5.85
N TYR A 132 -5.98 8.99 -5.14
CA TYR A 132 -7.00 8.11 -5.70
C TYR A 132 -7.71 8.76 -6.89
N ASN A 133 -8.23 9.96 -6.69
CA ASN A 133 -8.97 10.67 -7.73
C ASN A 133 -8.06 11.11 -8.88
N GLY A 134 -6.87 11.57 -8.55
CA GLY A 134 -5.90 12.02 -9.57
C GLY A 134 -5.47 10.90 -10.48
N LEU A 135 -5.20 9.71 -9.94
CA LEU A 135 -4.83 8.55 -10.75
C LEU A 135 -5.97 8.13 -11.68
N ARG A 136 -7.19 8.09 -11.17
CA ARG A 136 -8.35 7.73 -12.00
C ARG A 136 -8.57 8.76 -13.11
N ASN A 137 -8.45 10.04 -12.80
CA ASN A 137 -8.57 11.10 -13.77
C ASN A 137 -7.51 11.00 -14.88
N ASN A 138 -6.34 10.47 -14.55
CA ASN A 138 -5.23 10.29 -15.48
C ASN A 138 -5.25 8.92 -16.18
N GLY A 139 -6.33 8.15 -16.01
CA GLY A 139 -6.52 6.89 -16.71
C GLY A 139 -6.00 5.66 -16.00
N PHE A 140 -5.53 5.80 -14.77
CA PHE A 140 -5.06 4.66 -13.98
C PHE A 140 -6.16 4.20 -13.04
N ASP A 141 -6.83 3.11 -13.41
CA ASP A 141 -7.99 2.60 -12.66
C ASP A 141 -7.64 1.56 -11.59
N ARG A 142 -6.39 1.13 -11.52
CA ARG A 142 -5.97 0.10 -10.58
C ARG A 142 -5.60 0.69 -9.22
N VAL A 143 -6.52 1.45 -8.66
CA VAL A 143 -6.39 2.07 -7.35
C VAL A 143 -7.64 1.71 -6.53
N LEU A 144 -7.43 1.36 -5.26
CA LEU A 144 -8.49 0.93 -4.36
C LEU A 144 -8.45 1.72 -3.07
N SER A 145 -9.64 2.04 -2.56
CA SER A 145 -9.81 2.54 -1.21
C SER A 145 -9.97 1.37 -0.23
N THR A 146 -9.83 1.65 1.06
CA THR A 146 -10.09 0.65 2.10
C THR A 146 -11.52 0.13 2.03
N PHE A 147 -12.47 1.01 1.76
CA PHE A 147 -13.88 0.64 1.64
C PHE A 147 -14.09 -0.37 0.50
N GLU A 148 -13.52 -0.08 -0.67
CA GLU A 148 -13.64 -0.98 -1.82
C GLU A 148 -12.98 -2.34 -1.55
N LEU A 149 -11.78 -2.32 -0.98
CA LEU A 149 -11.03 -3.54 -0.70
C LEU A 149 -11.73 -4.40 0.35
N GLY A 150 -12.34 -3.80 1.35
CA GLY A 150 -13.07 -4.50 2.39
C GLY A 150 -14.34 -5.19 1.90
N ARG A 151 -14.80 -4.84 0.71
CA ARG A 151 -16.02 -5.42 0.10
C ARG A 151 -15.72 -6.50 -0.94
N MET A 152 -14.46 -6.73 -1.23
CA MET A 152 -14.04 -7.67 -2.27
C MET A 152 -13.88 -9.08 -1.73
#